data_9276a5c0fdec03992c96c990dd5f9584
#
_entry.id   9276a5c0fdec03992c96c990dd5f9584
#
_cell.length_a   1.000
_cell.length_b   1.000
_cell.length_c   1.000
_cell.angle_alpha   90.00
_cell.angle_beta   90.00
_cell.angle_gamma   90.00
#
_symmetry.space_group_name_H-M   'P 1'
#
loop_
_entity.id
_entity.type
_entity.pdbx_description
1 polymer ?
#
loop_
_entity_poly.entity_id
_entity_poly.type
_entity_poly.pdbx_seq_one_letter_code
_entity_poly.pdbx_strand_id
1 'polypeptide(L)'
;IYQGALHNATNQTYGSPDLLVRSDYIDKIVIKSPISRDEARISAPLLKYKNKIPKYHYRVIDIKFCTLKLTADGVGLLNSGRNTCNKAQIMIYNEALGIAQGYTPPTCYIMGRGYTYRKFNNTHKGSRVDDRLGSIDVFGADEFYKEKIKHALEWLSDLRANGRHWQVTPEPDREELYPNMSNHYDAPYHKVKSEIAKELDEITLLWQCGPKHRKRCLSLGIKKYTDKRCSAQALGHNGKKNGTVVQRILDFNHGVVHPHDKVIPRKIFNNFSNWRQHNRYGGG
;
A
#
# COMPACT_ATOMS: atom_id res chain seq x y z
N ILE A 1 5.34 -24.40 -12.03
CA ILE A 1 6.64 -24.19 -11.36
C ILE A 1 6.33 -23.60 -10.00
N TYR A 2 6.86 -24.20 -8.96
CA TYR A 2 6.76 -23.73 -7.59
C TYR A 2 7.98 -22.87 -7.27
N GLN A 3 7.76 -21.67 -6.71
CA GLN A 3 8.79 -20.69 -6.30
C GLN A 3 9.90 -20.48 -7.35
N GLY A 4 9.50 -20.32 -8.61
CA GLY A 4 10.42 -20.01 -9.69
C GLY A 4 11.05 -18.61 -9.50
N ALA A 5 12.37 -18.54 -9.52
CA ALA A 5 13.09 -17.28 -9.40
C ALA A 5 12.92 -16.43 -10.67
N LEU A 6 12.54 -15.18 -10.51
CA LEU A 6 12.43 -14.18 -11.57
C LEU A 6 13.39 -13.03 -11.28
N HIS A 7 14.04 -12.54 -12.32
CA HIS A 7 14.93 -11.40 -12.25
C HIS A 7 14.66 -10.45 -13.41
N ASN A 8 14.53 -9.17 -13.10
CA ASN A 8 14.45 -8.09 -14.08
C ASN A 8 15.69 -7.19 -13.94
N ALA A 9 16.66 -7.37 -14.83
CA ALA A 9 17.89 -6.58 -14.80
C ALA A 9 17.67 -5.09 -15.08
N THR A 10 16.59 -4.73 -15.81
CA THR A 10 16.30 -3.37 -16.20
C THR A 10 15.97 -2.47 -14.99
N ASN A 11 15.24 -3.01 -14.02
CA ASN A 11 14.83 -2.28 -12.81
C ASN A 11 15.44 -2.89 -11.54
N GLN A 12 16.38 -3.82 -11.68
CA GLN A 12 17.11 -4.48 -10.59
C GLN A 12 16.20 -5.19 -9.58
N THR A 13 15.03 -5.66 -10.01
CA THR A 13 14.13 -6.43 -9.17
C THR A 13 14.42 -7.92 -9.27
N TYR A 14 14.24 -8.58 -8.14
CA TYR A 14 14.35 -10.03 -8.00
C TYR A 14 13.20 -10.51 -7.10
N GLY A 15 12.68 -11.68 -7.42
CA GLY A 15 11.65 -12.29 -6.60
C GLY A 15 11.28 -13.70 -7.02
N SER A 16 10.50 -14.35 -6.16
CA SER A 16 10.04 -15.71 -6.37
C SER A 16 8.54 -15.78 -6.07
N PRO A 17 7.70 -15.72 -7.11
CA PRO A 17 6.25 -15.94 -6.93
C PRO A 17 5.99 -17.38 -6.46
N ASP A 18 4.91 -17.58 -5.70
CA ASP A 18 4.57 -18.90 -5.22
C ASP A 18 4.38 -19.91 -6.35
N LEU A 19 3.68 -19.50 -7.41
CA LEU A 19 3.40 -20.36 -8.55
C LEU A 19 3.60 -19.61 -9.88
N LEU A 20 4.30 -20.26 -10.81
CA LEU A 20 4.23 -19.96 -12.24
C LEU A 20 3.44 -21.08 -12.92
N VAL A 21 2.24 -20.78 -13.36
CA VAL A 21 1.29 -21.74 -13.92
C VAL A 21 1.16 -21.54 -15.43
N ARG A 22 1.20 -22.63 -16.19
CA ARG A 22 0.89 -22.58 -17.61
C ARG A 22 -0.54 -22.09 -17.82
N SER A 23 -0.73 -21.19 -18.78
CA SER A 23 -2.02 -20.60 -19.08
C SER A 23 -3.11 -21.64 -19.42
N ASP A 24 -2.72 -22.71 -20.12
CA ASP A 24 -3.60 -23.82 -20.52
C ASP A 24 -3.88 -24.85 -19.38
N TYR A 25 -3.37 -24.57 -18.16
CA TYR A 25 -3.61 -25.41 -16.97
C TYR A 25 -4.38 -24.67 -15.87
N ILE A 26 -4.67 -23.37 -16.02
CA ILE A 26 -5.36 -22.60 -15.00
C ILE A 26 -6.77 -23.16 -14.74
N ASP A 27 -7.48 -23.59 -15.78
CA ASP A 27 -8.81 -24.21 -15.70
C ASP A 27 -8.81 -25.58 -14.99
N LYS A 28 -7.64 -26.17 -14.77
CA LYS A 28 -7.49 -27.43 -14.03
C LYS A 28 -7.23 -27.24 -12.55
N ILE A 29 -6.83 -26.03 -12.14
CA ILE A 29 -6.53 -25.72 -10.74
C ILE A 29 -7.61 -24.86 -10.08
N VAL A 30 -8.50 -24.24 -10.86
CA VAL A 30 -9.63 -23.45 -10.34
C VAL A 30 -10.92 -23.77 -11.10
N ILE A 31 -12.02 -23.81 -10.36
CA ILE A 31 -13.35 -24.13 -10.90
C ILE A 31 -13.83 -23.03 -11.86
N LYS A 32 -13.63 -21.76 -11.47
CA LYS A 32 -14.00 -20.60 -12.27
C LYS A 32 -12.75 -19.97 -12.85
N SER A 33 -12.36 -20.46 -14.04
CA SER A 33 -11.19 -19.94 -14.75
C SER A 33 -11.35 -18.45 -15.05
N PRO A 34 -10.37 -17.60 -14.69
CA PRO A 34 -10.37 -16.17 -15.02
C PRO A 34 -9.83 -15.86 -16.41
N ILE A 35 -9.45 -16.87 -17.18
CA ILE A 35 -8.82 -16.75 -18.49
C ILE A 35 -9.67 -17.47 -19.56
N SER A 36 -9.82 -16.86 -20.72
CA SER A 36 -10.50 -17.47 -21.85
C SER A 36 -9.63 -18.56 -22.52
N ARG A 37 -10.27 -19.46 -23.29
CA ARG A 37 -9.55 -20.51 -24.02
C ARG A 37 -8.58 -19.95 -25.06
N ASP A 38 -8.93 -18.86 -25.70
CA ASP A 38 -8.09 -18.21 -26.72
C ASP A 38 -6.89 -17.55 -26.07
N GLU A 39 -7.08 -16.83 -24.99
CA GLU A 39 -6.02 -16.23 -24.20
C GLU A 39 -5.06 -17.29 -23.61
N ALA A 40 -5.59 -18.42 -23.15
CA ALA A 40 -4.80 -19.52 -22.62
C ALA A 40 -3.83 -20.15 -23.66
N ARG A 41 -4.14 -20.00 -24.96
CA ARG A 41 -3.34 -20.55 -26.07
C ARG A 41 -2.36 -19.55 -26.70
N ILE A 42 -2.27 -18.33 -26.18
CA ILE A 42 -1.29 -17.36 -26.64
C ILE A 42 0.12 -17.91 -26.33
N SER A 43 0.94 -17.97 -27.35
CA SER A 43 2.32 -18.42 -27.25
C SER A 43 3.20 -17.32 -26.66
N ALA A 44 4.19 -17.68 -25.84
CA ALA A 44 5.26 -16.82 -25.41
C ALA A 44 6.51 -17.06 -26.28
N PRO A 45 7.01 -16.05 -27.02
CA PRO A 45 8.01 -16.24 -28.08
C PRO A 45 9.35 -16.82 -27.60
N LEU A 46 9.74 -16.52 -26.35
CA LEU A 46 11.02 -16.97 -25.79
C LEU A 46 10.92 -18.35 -25.13
N LEU A 47 9.72 -18.90 -24.95
CA LEU A 47 9.55 -20.27 -24.46
C LEU A 47 9.88 -21.27 -25.56
N LYS A 48 10.64 -22.30 -25.19
CA LYS A 48 10.93 -23.42 -26.06
C LYS A 48 10.66 -24.75 -25.35
N TYR A 49 9.90 -25.60 -26.01
CA TYR A 49 9.70 -26.99 -25.59
C TYR A 49 9.93 -27.91 -26.76
N LYS A 50 10.92 -28.82 -26.66
CA LYS A 50 11.35 -29.71 -27.75
C LYS A 50 11.63 -28.93 -29.06
N ASN A 51 12.34 -27.80 -28.97
CA ASN A 51 12.68 -26.88 -30.05
C ASN A 51 11.50 -26.23 -30.79
N LYS A 52 10.31 -26.23 -30.21
CA LYS A 52 9.11 -25.54 -30.73
C LYS A 52 8.62 -24.53 -29.73
N ILE A 53 8.02 -23.44 -30.22
CA ILE A 53 7.30 -22.47 -29.38
C ILE A 53 5.95 -23.11 -29.00
N PRO A 54 5.70 -23.32 -27.71
CA PRO A 54 4.45 -23.95 -27.28
C PRO A 54 3.27 -22.98 -27.37
N LYS A 55 2.06 -23.54 -27.54
CA LYS A 55 0.81 -22.78 -27.53
C LYS A 55 0.33 -22.53 -26.10
N TYR A 56 1.16 -21.95 -25.28
CA TYR A 56 0.86 -21.47 -23.93
C TYR A 56 1.92 -20.46 -23.49
N HIS A 57 1.63 -19.77 -22.42
CA HIS A 57 2.57 -18.92 -21.68
C HIS A 57 2.44 -19.23 -20.17
N TYR A 58 3.32 -18.68 -19.35
CA TYR A 58 3.19 -18.78 -17.91
C TYR A 58 2.48 -17.53 -17.34
N ARG A 59 1.79 -17.74 -16.22
CA ARG A 59 1.11 -16.73 -15.42
C ARG A 59 1.55 -16.79 -13.98
N VAL A 60 1.65 -15.62 -13.34
CA VAL A 60 1.93 -15.52 -11.90
C VAL A 60 0.66 -15.78 -11.13
N ILE A 61 0.73 -16.68 -10.17
CA ILE A 61 -0.27 -16.86 -9.11
C ILE A 61 0.47 -16.83 -7.78
N ASP A 62 0.09 -15.90 -6.92
CA ASP A 62 0.66 -15.76 -5.59
C ASP A 62 -0.37 -16.16 -4.53
N ILE A 63 0.05 -16.88 -3.49
CA ILE A 63 -0.83 -17.45 -2.48
C ILE A 63 -0.85 -16.53 -1.26
N LYS A 64 -2.04 -16.08 -0.88
CA LYS A 64 -2.21 -15.26 0.33
C LYS A 64 -3.24 -15.91 1.25
N PHE A 65 -2.86 -16.25 2.46
CA PHE A 65 -3.75 -16.82 3.46
C PHE A 65 -4.76 -15.79 3.99
N CYS A 66 -5.62 -15.31 3.09
CA CYS A 66 -6.65 -14.33 3.41
C CYS A 66 -7.94 -14.59 2.60
N THR A 67 -9.03 -13.96 3.03
CA THR A 67 -10.27 -13.90 2.24
C THR A 67 -10.14 -12.75 1.24
N LEU A 68 -10.18 -13.07 -0.06
CA LEU A 68 -10.10 -12.09 -1.14
C LEU A 68 -11.35 -11.21 -1.16
N LYS A 69 -11.15 -9.90 -1.19
CA LYS A 69 -12.24 -8.94 -1.45
C LYS A 69 -12.24 -8.63 -2.94
N LEU A 70 -13.25 -9.08 -3.65
CA LEU A 70 -13.36 -8.93 -5.10
C LEU A 70 -14.31 -7.80 -5.47
N THR A 71 -14.17 -7.32 -6.70
CA THR A 71 -15.08 -6.38 -7.36
C THR A 71 -16.46 -7.01 -7.55
N ALA A 72 -17.47 -6.22 -7.91
CA ALA A 72 -18.87 -6.66 -8.01
C ALA A 72 -19.10 -7.77 -9.05
N ASP A 73 -18.20 -7.92 -10.03
CA ASP A 73 -18.18 -9.03 -10.99
C ASP A 73 -17.67 -10.35 -10.39
N GLY A 74 -17.07 -10.29 -9.21
CA GLY A 74 -16.49 -11.44 -8.54
C GLY A 74 -15.16 -11.91 -9.16
N VAL A 75 -14.47 -11.05 -9.91
CA VAL A 75 -13.22 -11.36 -10.64
C VAL A 75 -12.06 -10.49 -10.18
N GLY A 76 -12.19 -9.17 -10.31
CA GLY A 76 -11.14 -8.23 -9.97
C GLY A 76 -10.88 -8.15 -8.47
N LEU A 77 -9.63 -8.00 -8.07
CA LEU A 77 -9.28 -7.76 -6.66
C LEU A 77 -9.50 -6.29 -6.29
N LEU A 78 -10.21 -6.01 -5.20
CA LEU A 78 -10.44 -4.63 -4.75
C LEU A 78 -9.15 -3.94 -4.29
N ASN A 79 -9.07 -2.63 -4.55
CA ASN A 79 -7.98 -1.75 -4.10
C ASN A 79 -8.20 -1.31 -2.65
N SER A 80 -8.12 -2.24 -1.70
CA SER A 80 -8.37 -1.98 -0.28
C SER A 80 -7.39 -2.72 0.63
N GLY A 81 -6.98 -2.07 1.70
CA GLY A 81 -6.10 -2.65 2.72
C GLY A 81 -4.78 -3.17 2.14
N ARG A 82 -4.40 -4.38 2.49
CA ARG A 82 -3.15 -5.02 2.03
C ARG A 82 -3.13 -5.40 0.54
N ASN A 83 -4.27 -5.40 -0.13
CA ASN A 83 -4.33 -5.75 -1.55
C ASN A 83 -3.48 -4.82 -2.40
N THR A 84 -3.33 -3.55 -2.02
CA THR A 84 -2.49 -2.59 -2.76
C THR A 84 -1.03 -3.03 -2.83
N CYS A 85 -0.44 -3.42 -1.70
CA CYS A 85 0.93 -3.94 -1.67
C CYS A 85 1.05 -5.27 -2.40
N ASN A 86 0.08 -6.17 -2.22
CA ASN A 86 0.07 -7.47 -2.90
C ASN A 86 0.00 -7.30 -4.42
N LYS A 87 -0.85 -6.39 -4.93
CA LYS A 87 -0.94 -6.08 -6.37
C LYS A 87 0.39 -5.59 -6.91
N ALA A 88 1.02 -4.62 -6.24
CA ALA A 88 2.31 -4.09 -6.67
C ALA A 88 3.38 -5.20 -6.71
N GLN A 89 3.48 -6.04 -5.68
CA GLN A 89 4.41 -7.17 -5.64
C GLN A 89 4.23 -8.10 -6.84
N ILE A 90 2.99 -8.49 -7.12
CA ILE A 90 2.71 -9.48 -8.17
C ILE A 90 2.88 -8.87 -9.56
N MET A 91 2.60 -7.58 -9.73
CA MET A 91 2.87 -6.87 -10.98
C MET A 91 4.37 -6.79 -11.29
N ILE A 92 5.24 -6.63 -10.27
CA ILE A 92 6.70 -6.72 -10.45
C ILE A 92 7.09 -8.12 -10.93
N TYR A 93 6.51 -9.18 -10.36
CA TYR A 93 6.76 -10.54 -10.84
C TYR A 93 6.24 -10.75 -12.27
N ASN A 94 5.08 -10.23 -12.59
CA ASN A 94 4.49 -10.35 -13.93
C ASN A 94 5.32 -9.64 -15.00
N GLU A 95 5.90 -8.49 -14.69
CA GLU A 95 6.83 -7.78 -15.58
C GLU A 95 8.09 -8.59 -15.83
N ALA A 96 8.72 -9.09 -14.76
CA ALA A 96 9.91 -9.94 -14.88
C ALA A 96 9.63 -11.24 -15.66
N LEU A 97 8.47 -11.86 -15.42
CA LEU A 97 8.02 -13.01 -16.21
C LEU A 97 7.81 -12.66 -17.68
N GLY A 98 7.23 -11.49 -17.94
CA GLY A 98 7.02 -10.99 -19.32
C GLY A 98 8.32 -10.88 -20.09
N ILE A 99 9.36 -10.34 -19.47
CA ILE A 99 10.70 -10.26 -20.05
C ILE A 99 11.27 -11.66 -20.28
N ALA A 100 11.17 -12.56 -19.31
CA ALA A 100 11.73 -13.91 -19.39
C ALA A 100 11.10 -14.78 -20.49
N GLN A 101 9.80 -14.59 -20.77
CA GLN A 101 9.07 -15.38 -21.76
C GLN A 101 8.75 -14.63 -23.06
N GLY A 102 9.06 -13.32 -23.15
CA GLY A 102 8.79 -12.47 -24.31
C GLY A 102 7.32 -12.14 -24.51
N TYR A 103 6.49 -12.31 -23.47
CA TYR A 103 5.07 -11.99 -23.45
C TYR A 103 4.64 -11.60 -22.04
N THR A 104 4.21 -10.37 -21.86
CA THR A 104 3.70 -9.92 -20.57
C THR A 104 2.19 -10.20 -20.49
N PRO A 105 1.77 -11.12 -19.59
CA PRO A 105 0.35 -11.41 -19.44
C PRO A 105 -0.45 -10.18 -19.02
N PRO A 106 -1.65 -9.97 -19.57
CA PRO A 106 -2.49 -8.82 -19.19
C PRO A 106 -3.06 -8.94 -17.78
N THR A 107 -3.12 -10.15 -17.23
CA THR A 107 -3.57 -10.40 -15.87
C THR A 107 -2.63 -11.32 -15.12
N CYS A 108 -2.49 -11.07 -13.82
CA CYS A 108 -1.87 -11.95 -12.85
C CYS A 108 -2.81 -12.14 -11.66
N TYR A 109 -2.54 -13.09 -10.77
CA TYR A 109 -3.55 -13.59 -9.86
C TYR A 109 -3.09 -13.74 -8.42
N ILE A 110 -4.06 -13.61 -7.49
CA ILE A 110 -3.92 -14.05 -6.10
C ILE A 110 -4.85 -15.21 -5.83
N MET A 111 -4.31 -16.27 -5.22
CA MET A 111 -5.07 -17.37 -4.66
C MET A 111 -5.26 -17.14 -3.16
N GLY A 112 -6.50 -17.00 -2.71
CA GLY A 112 -6.85 -16.82 -1.30
C GLY A 112 -7.47 -18.09 -0.71
N ARG A 113 -7.60 -18.16 0.62
CA ARG A 113 -8.34 -19.23 1.29
C ARG A 113 -9.86 -19.22 1.03
N GLY A 114 -10.35 -18.13 0.42
CA GLY A 114 -11.74 -17.93 0.09
C GLY A 114 -11.93 -16.50 -0.43
N TYR A 115 -13.15 -16.13 -0.72
CA TYR A 115 -13.47 -14.82 -1.28
C TYR A 115 -14.78 -14.27 -0.74
N THR A 116 -14.94 -12.94 -0.93
CA THR A 116 -16.20 -12.22 -0.76
C THR A 116 -16.31 -11.10 -1.77
N TYR A 117 -17.50 -10.90 -2.33
CA TYR A 117 -17.82 -9.72 -3.15
C TYR A 117 -19.27 -9.32 -2.96
N ARG A 118 -19.58 -8.07 -3.28
CA ARG A 118 -20.93 -7.53 -3.19
C ARG A 118 -21.42 -7.16 -4.58
N LYS A 119 -22.55 -7.77 -4.97
CA LYS A 119 -23.23 -7.45 -6.24
C LYS A 119 -24.64 -7.00 -5.91
N PHE A 120 -24.98 -5.75 -6.27
CA PHE A 120 -26.18 -5.09 -5.78
C PHE A 120 -26.24 -5.14 -4.23
N ASN A 121 -27.35 -5.62 -3.67
CA ASN A 121 -27.50 -5.75 -2.22
C ASN A 121 -27.08 -7.13 -1.66
N ASN A 122 -26.64 -8.04 -2.52
CA ASN A 122 -26.29 -9.40 -2.14
C ASN A 122 -24.79 -9.56 -1.90
N THR A 123 -24.42 -10.20 -0.80
CA THR A 123 -23.03 -10.58 -0.51
C THR A 123 -22.81 -12.04 -0.90
N HIS A 124 -21.88 -12.27 -1.81
CA HIS A 124 -21.43 -13.58 -2.24
C HIS A 124 -20.14 -13.95 -1.50
N LYS A 125 -20.05 -15.20 -1.04
CA LYS A 125 -18.89 -15.71 -0.30
C LYS A 125 -18.57 -17.13 -0.73
N GLY A 126 -17.29 -17.50 -0.67
CA GLY A 126 -16.81 -18.86 -0.83
C GLY A 126 -15.61 -19.11 0.05
N SER A 127 -15.45 -20.35 0.52
CA SER A 127 -14.38 -20.78 1.42
C SER A 127 -13.41 -21.78 0.80
N ARG A 128 -13.56 -22.08 -0.49
CA ARG A 128 -12.66 -22.99 -1.21
C ARG A 128 -11.57 -22.20 -1.90
N VAL A 129 -10.32 -22.68 -1.80
CA VAL A 129 -9.14 -22.08 -2.43
C VAL A 129 -9.17 -22.21 -3.96
N ASP A 130 -9.80 -23.29 -4.44
CA ASP A 130 -9.90 -23.67 -5.86
C ASP A 130 -11.17 -23.15 -6.55
N ASP A 131 -12.02 -22.37 -5.87
CA ASP A 131 -13.23 -21.83 -6.53
C ASP A 131 -12.86 -20.76 -7.56
N ARG A 132 -12.05 -19.77 -7.17
CA ARG A 132 -11.62 -18.69 -8.07
C ARG A 132 -10.34 -17.98 -7.59
N LEU A 133 -9.71 -17.28 -8.53
CA LEU A 133 -8.58 -16.38 -8.27
C LEU A 133 -9.07 -14.92 -8.21
N GLY A 134 -8.37 -14.09 -7.45
CA GLY A 134 -8.49 -12.64 -7.54
C GLY A 134 -7.60 -12.11 -8.65
N SER A 135 -8.20 -11.51 -9.67
CA SER A 135 -7.48 -10.99 -10.84
C SER A 135 -6.95 -9.59 -10.60
N ILE A 136 -5.76 -9.33 -11.13
CA ILE A 136 -5.09 -8.04 -11.20
C ILE A 136 -4.96 -7.69 -12.69
N ASP A 137 -5.61 -6.62 -13.13
CA ASP A 137 -5.65 -6.19 -14.53
C ASP A 137 -4.51 -5.20 -14.80
N VAL A 138 -3.40 -5.71 -15.33
CA VAL A 138 -2.12 -4.99 -15.47
C VAL A 138 -2.18 -3.85 -16.50
N PHE A 139 -3.03 -3.93 -17.51
CA PHE A 139 -3.16 -2.93 -18.58
C PHE A 139 -4.50 -2.20 -18.57
N GLY A 140 -5.34 -2.45 -17.57
CA GLY A 140 -6.62 -1.80 -17.40
C GLY A 140 -6.81 -1.22 -16.01
N ALA A 141 -7.74 -1.76 -15.24
CA ALA A 141 -8.15 -1.19 -13.95
C ALA A 141 -7.02 -0.99 -12.93
N ASP A 142 -5.94 -1.76 -13.02
CA ASP A 142 -4.80 -1.71 -12.11
C ASP A 142 -3.54 -1.08 -12.73
N GLU A 143 -3.61 -0.56 -13.94
CA GLU A 143 -2.45 0.00 -14.66
C GLU A 143 -1.73 1.11 -13.89
N PHE A 144 -2.46 1.92 -13.13
CA PHE A 144 -1.90 3.00 -12.32
C PHE A 144 -0.88 2.54 -11.26
N TYR A 145 -0.82 1.24 -10.94
CA TYR A 145 0.22 0.69 -10.08
C TYR A 145 1.60 0.71 -10.71
N LYS A 146 1.71 0.68 -12.05
CA LYS A 146 2.99 0.74 -12.75
C LYS A 146 3.78 1.99 -12.36
N GLU A 147 3.13 3.14 -12.35
CA GLU A 147 3.78 4.40 -11.97
C GLU A 147 4.18 4.41 -10.49
N LYS A 148 3.34 3.87 -9.61
CA LYS A 148 3.66 3.74 -8.18
C LYS A 148 4.84 2.79 -7.94
N ILE A 149 4.90 1.69 -8.67
CA ILE A 149 6.01 0.73 -8.61
C ILE A 149 7.30 1.40 -9.09
N LYS A 150 7.25 2.08 -10.22
CA LYS A 150 8.39 2.82 -10.79
C LYS A 150 8.96 3.79 -9.77
N HIS A 151 8.14 4.69 -9.22
CA HIS A 151 8.58 5.64 -8.19
C HIS A 151 9.16 4.96 -6.95
N ALA A 152 8.57 3.85 -6.49
CA ALA A 152 9.09 3.12 -5.33
C ALA A 152 10.46 2.50 -5.61
N LEU A 153 10.68 1.97 -6.82
CA LEU A 153 11.95 1.37 -7.23
C LEU A 153 13.02 2.46 -7.43
N GLU A 154 12.68 3.58 -8.04
CA GLU A 154 13.56 4.74 -8.19
C GLU A 154 14.00 5.26 -6.82
N TRP A 155 13.05 5.42 -5.88
CA TRP A 155 13.34 5.83 -4.51
C TRP A 155 14.27 4.84 -3.78
N LEU A 156 14.02 3.52 -3.91
CA LEU A 156 14.88 2.50 -3.33
C LEU A 156 16.29 2.48 -3.93
N SER A 157 16.39 2.73 -5.23
CA SER A 157 17.68 2.86 -5.92
C SER A 157 18.47 4.06 -5.41
N ASP A 158 17.80 5.21 -5.31
CA ASP A 158 18.40 6.43 -4.77
C ASP A 158 18.79 6.27 -3.28
N LEU A 159 17.94 5.63 -2.48
CA LEU A 159 18.26 5.30 -1.09
C LEU A 159 19.54 4.46 -0.97
N ARG A 160 19.70 3.45 -1.82
CA ARG A 160 20.88 2.58 -1.82
C ARG A 160 22.15 3.32 -2.25
N ALA A 161 22.03 4.21 -3.22
CA ALA A 161 23.16 4.98 -3.74
C ALA A 161 23.56 6.12 -2.82
N ASN A 162 22.59 6.87 -2.31
CA ASN A 162 22.79 8.19 -1.72
C ASN A 162 22.30 8.31 -0.27
N GLY A 163 21.53 7.35 0.25
CA GLY A 163 20.85 7.44 1.54
C GLY A 163 21.76 7.71 2.74
N ARG A 164 23.05 7.32 2.68
CA ARG A 164 24.05 7.63 3.71
C ARG A 164 24.36 9.12 3.86
N HIS A 165 24.01 9.91 2.84
CA HIS A 165 24.24 11.37 2.83
C HIS A 165 22.99 12.17 3.20
N TRP A 166 21.84 11.48 3.34
CA TRP A 166 20.59 12.12 3.66
C TRP A 166 20.53 12.53 5.12
N GLN A 167 20.01 13.71 5.38
CA GLN A 167 19.86 14.26 6.71
C GLN A 167 18.41 14.20 7.16
N VAL A 168 18.22 13.82 8.43
CA VAL A 168 16.92 13.79 9.10
C VAL A 168 16.77 14.95 10.07
N THR A 169 17.89 15.33 10.71
CA THR A 169 17.97 16.43 11.67
C THR A 169 19.11 17.37 11.29
N PRO A 170 19.03 18.69 11.56
CA PRO A 170 17.94 19.40 12.26
C PRO A 170 16.66 19.56 11.44
N GLU A 171 16.69 19.29 10.15
CA GLU A 171 15.55 19.30 9.24
C GLU A 171 15.75 18.21 8.18
N PRO A 172 14.72 17.37 7.92
CA PRO A 172 14.78 16.40 6.84
C PRO A 172 14.95 17.06 5.48
N ASP A 173 15.93 16.63 4.71
CA ASP A 173 16.19 17.16 3.36
C ASP A 173 15.24 16.59 2.29
N ARG A 174 14.39 15.62 2.66
CA ARG A 174 13.39 14.97 1.80
C ARG A 174 12.08 14.74 2.55
N GLU A 175 10.96 14.76 1.82
CA GLU A 175 9.64 14.55 2.40
C GLU A 175 9.51 13.16 3.07
N GLU A 176 10.13 12.14 2.49
CA GLU A 176 10.05 10.76 2.96
C GLU A 176 10.78 10.51 4.27
N LEU A 177 11.74 11.37 4.64
CA LEU A 177 12.51 11.27 5.88
C LEU A 177 11.78 11.85 7.09
N TYR A 178 10.71 12.60 6.88
CA TYR A 178 9.90 13.06 8.02
C TYR A 178 9.25 11.88 8.74
N PRO A 179 9.39 11.78 10.06
CA PRO A 179 8.79 10.70 10.83
C PRO A 179 7.27 10.65 10.66
N ASN A 180 6.73 9.51 10.26
CA ASN A 180 5.28 9.32 10.14
C ASN A 180 4.72 8.69 11.42
N MET A 181 4.20 9.51 12.35
CA MET A 181 3.64 9.05 13.61
C MET A 181 2.25 8.44 13.49
N SER A 182 1.61 8.51 12.31
CA SER A 182 0.38 7.78 12.01
C SER A 182 0.61 6.31 11.62
N ASN A 183 1.86 5.90 11.38
CA ASN A 183 2.24 4.52 11.13
C ASN A 183 2.72 3.86 12.42
N HIS A 184 2.11 2.72 12.77
CA HIS A 184 2.44 1.94 13.97
C HIS A 184 3.20 0.63 13.66
N TYR A 185 3.44 0.34 12.38
CA TYR A 185 4.20 -0.83 11.92
C TYR A 185 5.67 -0.43 11.71
N ASP A 186 6.33 0.00 12.79
CA ASP A 186 7.65 0.62 12.76
C ASP A 186 8.64 0.01 13.79
N ALA A 187 8.29 -1.12 14.38
CA ALA A 187 9.20 -1.84 15.27
C ALA A 187 10.45 -2.32 14.48
N PRO A 188 11.65 -2.20 15.07
CA PRO A 188 11.96 -1.76 16.42
C PRO A 188 12.20 -0.25 16.57
N TYR A 189 11.98 0.56 15.54
CA TYR A 189 12.43 1.95 15.42
C TYR A 189 11.46 2.98 16.03
N HIS A 190 10.34 2.56 16.61
CA HIS A 190 9.29 3.48 17.09
C HIS A 190 9.79 4.55 18.05
N LYS A 191 10.67 4.17 19.00
CA LYS A 191 11.21 5.08 20.00
C LYS A 191 12.01 6.21 19.34
N VAL A 192 13.00 5.87 18.54
CA VAL A 192 13.85 6.84 17.83
C VAL A 192 13.03 7.73 16.91
N LYS A 193 12.10 7.14 16.15
CA LYS A 193 11.16 7.88 15.28
C LYS A 193 10.34 8.89 16.08
N SER A 194 9.87 8.52 17.27
CA SER A 194 9.07 9.40 18.14
C SER A 194 9.92 10.54 18.73
N GLU A 195 11.18 10.29 19.06
CA GLU A 195 12.12 11.31 19.55
C GLU A 195 12.40 12.34 18.45
N ILE A 196 12.75 11.90 17.25
CA ILE A 196 12.96 12.78 16.09
C ILE A 196 11.67 13.57 15.77
N ALA A 197 10.51 12.93 15.77
CA ALA A 197 9.25 13.63 15.51
C ALA A 197 8.97 14.76 16.51
N LYS A 198 9.31 14.57 17.77
CA LYS A 198 9.17 15.60 18.82
C LYS A 198 10.17 16.73 18.64
N GLU A 199 11.42 16.42 18.28
CA GLU A 199 12.46 17.44 17.98
C GLU A 199 12.06 18.31 16.80
N LEU A 200 11.44 17.73 15.78
CA LEU A 200 10.98 18.42 14.58
C LEU A 200 9.63 19.13 14.74
N ASP A 201 8.93 18.99 15.86
CA ASP A 201 7.52 19.40 16.01
C ASP A 201 6.65 18.89 14.85
N GLU A 202 6.82 17.62 14.51
CA GLU A 202 6.33 17.01 13.29
C GLU A 202 4.80 16.93 13.25
N ILE A 203 4.20 17.30 12.12
CA ILE A 203 2.75 17.46 11.92
C ILE A 203 1.95 16.19 12.20
N THR A 204 2.52 15.00 11.92
CA THR A 204 1.83 13.73 12.16
C THR A 204 1.79 13.30 13.63
N LEU A 205 2.38 14.10 14.54
CA LEU A 205 2.12 14.01 15.97
C LEU A 205 0.70 14.44 16.33
N LEU A 206 0.10 15.33 15.55
CA LEU A 206 -1.27 15.80 15.77
C LEU A 206 -2.28 14.67 15.54
N TRP A 207 -3.31 14.66 16.36
CA TRP A 207 -4.43 13.73 16.21
C TRP A 207 -5.09 13.85 14.83
N GLN A 208 -5.38 12.72 14.21
CA GLN A 208 -5.96 12.60 12.86
C GLN A 208 -5.08 13.15 11.72
N CYS A 209 -3.82 13.48 11.98
CA CYS A 209 -2.88 13.91 10.96
C CYS A 209 -1.98 12.77 10.49
N GLY A 210 -1.79 12.67 9.19
CA GLY A 210 -0.91 11.71 8.53
C GLY A 210 -0.14 12.38 7.39
N PRO A 211 0.65 11.64 6.60
CA PRO A 211 1.51 12.18 5.54
C PRO A 211 0.81 13.13 4.59
N LYS A 212 -0.43 12.87 4.18
CA LYS A 212 -1.19 13.76 3.29
C LYS A 212 -1.41 15.17 3.87
N HIS A 213 -1.62 15.25 5.20
CA HIS A 213 -1.81 16.52 5.89
C HIS A 213 -0.49 17.28 5.99
N ARG A 214 0.61 16.57 6.29
CA ARG A 214 1.97 17.11 6.24
C ARG A 214 2.31 17.65 4.87
N LYS A 215 2.12 16.86 3.81
CA LYS A 215 2.38 17.28 2.42
C LYS A 215 1.67 18.58 2.07
N ARG A 216 0.40 18.71 2.47
CA ARG A 216 -0.37 19.93 2.29
C ARG A 216 0.24 21.12 3.06
N CYS A 217 0.66 20.92 4.31
CA CYS A 217 1.33 21.98 5.07
C CYS A 217 2.66 22.37 4.46
N LEU A 218 3.48 21.40 4.04
CA LEU A 218 4.75 21.66 3.35
C LEU A 218 4.56 22.49 2.07
N SER A 219 3.51 22.22 1.28
CA SER A 219 3.19 23.03 0.09
C SER A 219 2.79 24.48 0.41
N LEU A 220 2.42 24.77 1.66
CA LEU A 220 2.15 26.10 2.19
C LEU A 220 3.35 26.72 2.94
N GLY A 221 4.51 26.04 2.90
CA GLY A 221 5.69 26.44 3.65
C GLY A 221 5.59 26.28 5.16
N ILE A 222 4.69 25.42 5.64
CA ILE A 222 4.46 25.09 7.05
C ILE A 222 5.11 23.75 7.35
N LYS A 223 6.21 23.74 8.10
CA LYS A 223 7.01 22.53 8.39
C LYS A 223 6.71 21.90 9.74
N LYS A 224 6.20 22.70 10.70
CA LYS A 224 6.01 22.34 12.12
C LYS A 224 4.57 22.59 12.52
N TYR A 225 4.02 21.75 13.43
CA TYR A 225 2.70 22.04 13.99
C TYR A 225 2.71 23.26 14.92
N THR A 226 3.88 23.67 15.44
CA THR A 226 4.06 24.86 16.27
C THR A 226 4.10 26.18 15.47
N ASP A 227 4.20 26.12 14.15
CA ASP A 227 4.04 27.30 13.29
C ASP A 227 2.62 27.87 13.45
N LYS A 228 2.50 29.15 13.80
CA LYS A 228 1.20 29.82 14.02
C LYS A 228 0.27 29.81 12.80
N ARG A 229 0.82 29.62 11.60
CA ARG A 229 0.06 29.45 10.35
C ARG A 229 -0.54 28.05 10.23
N CYS A 230 -0.07 27.07 11.03
CA CYS A 230 -0.63 25.74 11.04
C CYS A 230 -2.04 25.79 11.66
N SER A 231 -3.02 25.47 10.86
CA SER A 231 -4.44 25.49 11.25
C SER A 231 -5.14 24.24 10.74
N ALA A 232 -6.31 23.94 11.27
CA ALA A 232 -7.13 22.82 10.79
C ALA A 232 -7.42 22.95 9.29
N GLN A 233 -7.61 24.16 8.78
CA GLN A 233 -7.81 24.45 7.36
C GLN A 233 -6.53 24.18 6.55
N ALA A 234 -5.35 24.63 7.02
CA ALA A 234 -4.07 24.38 6.39
C ALA A 234 -3.78 22.88 6.30
N LEU A 235 -4.13 22.12 7.34
CA LEU A 235 -4.05 20.65 7.37
C LEU A 235 -5.07 19.98 6.44
N GLY A 236 -6.14 20.67 6.02
CA GLY A 236 -7.22 20.11 5.21
C GLY A 236 -8.35 19.43 6.00
N HIS A 237 -8.44 19.71 7.30
CA HIS A 237 -9.55 19.30 8.16
C HIS A 237 -10.71 20.30 8.06
N ASN A 238 -11.53 20.19 7.00
CA ASN A 238 -12.65 21.10 6.73
C ASN A 238 -13.96 20.68 7.41
N GLY A 239 -14.01 19.51 8.04
CA GLY A 239 -15.22 18.98 8.69
C GLY A 239 -15.48 19.64 10.04
N LYS A 240 -16.74 20.02 10.30
CA LYS A 240 -17.16 20.70 11.55
C LYS A 240 -16.74 19.96 12.82
N LYS A 241 -16.77 18.62 12.83
CA LYS A 241 -16.43 17.82 14.02
C LYS A 241 -14.89 17.70 14.20
N ASN A 242 -14.20 17.12 13.26
CA ASN A 242 -12.76 16.85 13.40
C ASN A 242 -11.92 18.13 13.26
N GLY A 243 -12.31 19.03 12.36
CA GLY A 243 -11.62 20.31 12.19
C GLY A 243 -11.63 21.16 13.46
N THR A 244 -12.75 21.22 14.17
CA THR A 244 -12.85 21.94 15.44
C THR A 244 -11.93 21.35 16.51
N VAL A 245 -11.87 20.02 16.63
CA VAL A 245 -10.98 19.36 17.60
C VAL A 245 -9.52 19.60 17.27
N VAL A 246 -9.14 19.44 16.01
CA VAL A 246 -7.75 19.67 15.56
C VAL A 246 -7.36 21.15 15.78
N GLN A 247 -8.25 22.10 15.47
CA GLN A 247 -7.98 23.51 15.71
C GLN A 247 -7.78 23.81 17.20
N ARG A 248 -8.59 23.24 18.09
CA ARG A 248 -8.42 23.37 19.54
C ARG A 248 -7.08 22.85 20.04
N ILE A 249 -6.62 21.71 19.50
CA ILE A 249 -5.31 21.16 19.81
C ILE A 249 -4.19 22.11 19.36
N LEU A 250 -4.31 22.68 18.17
CA LEU A 250 -3.37 23.68 17.64
C LEU A 250 -3.36 24.95 18.47
N ASP A 251 -4.54 25.50 18.75
CA ASP A 251 -4.68 26.71 19.57
C ASP A 251 -3.98 26.55 20.93
N PHE A 252 -4.17 25.41 21.57
CA PHE A 252 -3.50 25.11 22.83
C PHE A 252 -1.98 25.07 22.68
N ASN A 253 -1.46 24.41 21.63
CA ASN A 253 -0.01 24.37 21.36
C ASN A 253 0.54 25.74 20.98
N HIS A 254 -0.28 26.63 20.44
CA HIS A 254 0.10 28.01 20.09
C HIS A 254 -0.06 28.99 21.27
N GLY A 255 -0.48 28.50 22.45
CA GLY A 255 -0.69 29.31 23.64
C GLY A 255 -1.99 30.09 23.66
N VAL A 256 -2.94 29.76 22.79
CA VAL A 256 -4.27 30.38 22.77
C VAL A 256 -5.17 29.73 23.83
N VAL A 257 -5.67 30.51 24.77
CA VAL A 257 -6.58 30.07 25.83
C VAL A 257 -8.02 30.41 25.45
N HIS A 258 -8.89 29.41 25.43
CA HIS A 258 -10.32 29.62 25.21
C HIS A 258 -11.07 29.79 26.55
N PRO A 259 -11.85 30.89 26.77
CA PRO A 259 -12.43 31.21 28.06
C PRO A 259 -13.38 30.16 28.66
N HIS A 260 -13.90 29.27 27.83
CA HIS A 260 -14.85 28.22 28.23
C HIS A 260 -14.26 26.80 28.34
N ASP A 261 -12.95 26.66 28.22
CA ASP A 261 -12.32 25.36 28.36
C ASP A 261 -12.17 24.98 29.83
N LYS A 262 -13.12 24.18 30.29
CA LYS A 262 -13.08 23.58 31.66
C LYS A 262 -12.06 22.46 31.80
N VAL A 263 -11.50 21.98 30.69
CA VAL A 263 -10.50 20.90 30.64
C VAL A 263 -9.31 21.42 29.88
N ILE A 264 -8.14 21.43 30.52
CA ILE A 264 -6.86 21.74 29.85
C ILE A 264 -6.59 20.61 28.86
N PRO A 265 -6.62 20.85 27.55
CA PRO A 265 -6.27 19.81 26.57
C PRO A 265 -4.82 19.39 26.81
N ARG A 266 -4.51 18.10 26.77
CA ARG A 266 -3.14 17.64 26.83
C ARG A 266 -2.35 18.16 25.63
N LYS A 267 -1.09 18.53 25.87
CA LYS A 267 -0.21 19.27 24.93
C LYS A 267 -0.20 18.74 23.50
N ILE A 268 -0.31 17.44 23.31
CA ILE A 268 -0.42 16.80 21.99
C ILE A 268 -1.15 15.49 22.22
N PHE A 269 -2.22 15.25 21.48
CA PHE A 269 -2.74 13.89 21.36
C PHE A 269 -1.93 13.22 20.27
N ASN A 270 -0.94 12.45 20.70
CA ASN A 270 -0.27 11.54 19.80
C ASN A 270 -1.30 10.65 19.12
N ASN A 271 -1.03 10.35 17.88
CA ASN A 271 -1.76 9.40 17.10
C ASN A 271 -2.19 8.16 17.89
N PHE A 272 -3.26 7.57 17.49
CA PHE A 272 -4.02 6.39 17.94
C PHE A 272 -3.38 5.44 18.98
N SER A 273 -2.06 5.29 19.04
CA SER A 273 -1.38 4.40 19.99
C SER A 273 -1.54 4.87 21.44
N ASN A 274 -1.42 6.17 21.70
CA ASN A 274 -1.57 6.71 23.05
C ASN A 274 -3.03 6.80 23.48
N TRP A 275 -3.96 7.00 22.53
CA TRP A 275 -5.39 6.99 22.84
C TRP A 275 -5.87 5.58 23.27
N ARG A 276 -5.40 4.51 22.63
CA ARG A 276 -5.70 3.13 23.04
C ARG A 276 -5.08 2.75 24.38
N GLN A 277 -3.88 3.22 24.70
CA GLN A 277 -3.25 2.98 26.00
C GLN A 277 -4.00 3.69 27.13
N HIS A 278 -4.47 4.91 26.94
CA HIS A 278 -5.22 5.65 27.96
C HIS A 278 -6.61 5.08 28.21
N ASN A 279 -7.30 4.60 27.18
CA ASN A 279 -8.63 3.98 27.33
C ASN A 279 -8.61 2.53 27.84
N ARG A 280 -7.45 1.83 27.82
CA ARG A 280 -7.33 0.51 28.46
C ARG A 280 -7.21 0.59 30.00
N TYR A 281 -6.82 1.74 30.54
CA TYR A 281 -6.66 1.94 31.99
C TYR A 281 -7.70 2.85 32.61
N GLY A 282 -8.66 3.34 31.85
CA GLY A 282 -9.72 4.25 32.29
C GLY A 282 -11.15 3.65 32.28
N GLY A 283 -11.25 2.33 32.27
CA GLY A 283 -12.50 1.58 32.40
C GLY A 283 -12.58 0.95 33.79
N GLY A 284 -12.98 1.74 34.79
CA GLY A 284 -13.50 1.33 36.07
C GLY A 284 -14.86 2.00 36.25
#